data_be6d928b63273938a00f8e2f931073a4
#
_entry.id   be6d928b63273938a00f8e2f931073a4
#
_cell.length_a   1.000
_cell.length_b   1.000
_cell.length_c   1.000
_cell.angle_alpha   90.00
_cell.angle_beta   90.00
_cell.angle_gamma   90.00
#
_symmetry.space_group_name_H-M   'P 1'
#
loop_
_entity.id
_entity.type
_entity.pdbx_description
1 polymer ?
#
loop_
_entity_poly.entity_id
_entity_poly.type
_entity_poly.pdbx_seq_one_letter_code
_entity_poly.pdbx_strand_id
1 'polypeptide(L)'
;KTYCSTKMAELSNQALARYDIEGDGDPLDICVLTEKDVTHGDIIVRARPIGGLRLLDHDQADDKIIAVLKNDAVYGHLTDIDELPKDIIRRLIHYFTTYKDIPGENTQRMKFISIYGADVAHDVILRSMEDYNDLIAGSGKKDLIADK
;
A
#
# COMPACT_ATOMS: atom_id res chain seq x y z
N LYS A 1 -14.07 1.25 9.66
CA LYS A 1 -13.73 2.03 8.47
C LYS A 1 -12.24 1.93 8.21
N THR A 2 -11.88 1.72 6.97
CA THR A 2 -10.50 1.62 6.53
C THR A 2 -10.13 2.94 5.89
N TYR A 3 -9.06 3.57 6.34
CA TYR A 3 -8.57 4.81 5.76
C TYR A 3 -7.24 4.56 5.10
N CYS A 4 -7.14 4.90 3.85
CA CYS A 4 -5.88 4.96 3.13
C CYS A 4 -5.34 6.40 3.27
N SER A 5 -4.17 6.55 3.86
CA SER A 5 -3.51 7.85 3.97
C SER A 5 -2.49 8.00 2.85
N THR A 6 -2.82 8.79 1.85
CA THR A 6 -2.00 9.04 0.67
C THR A 6 -0.81 9.98 0.92
N LYS A 7 -0.62 10.54 2.10
CA LYS A 7 0.40 11.55 2.33
C LYS A 7 1.69 11.08 3.01
N MET A 8 1.82 9.80 3.34
CA MET A 8 3.05 9.34 3.99
C MET A 8 4.13 8.90 3.03
N ALA A 9 3.90 8.93 1.78
CA ALA A 9 4.99 8.57 0.91
C ALA A 9 4.70 8.94 -0.53
N GLU A 10 5.43 9.81 -0.98
CA GLU A 10 5.99 9.77 -2.31
C GLU A 10 6.91 8.55 -2.41
N LEU A 11 6.43 7.38 -1.97
CA LEU A 11 7.11 6.10 -2.06
C LEU A 11 6.57 5.39 -3.29
N SER A 12 7.40 5.11 -4.27
CA SER A 12 6.94 4.47 -5.50
C SER A 12 6.67 2.98 -5.29
N ASN A 13 5.65 2.44 -5.97
CA ASN A 13 5.34 1.01 -5.99
C ASN A 13 6.30 0.18 -6.85
N GLN A 14 7.43 0.73 -7.31
CA GLN A 14 8.40 0.02 -8.15
C GLN A 14 9.08 -1.17 -7.42
N ALA A 15 8.88 -1.30 -6.11
CA ALA A 15 9.52 -2.30 -5.27
C ALA A 15 9.20 -3.77 -5.60
N LEU A 16 8.40 -4.06 -6.61
CA LEU A 16 8.02 -5.43 -6.97
C LEU A 16 8.88 -6.09 -8.04
N ALA A 17 10.03 -5.51 -8.38
CA ALA A 17 11.02 -6.10 -9.29
C ALA A 17 11.46 -7.55 -8.91
N ARG A 18 11.02 -8.08 -7.77
CA ARG A 18 11.20 -9.50 -7.40
C ARG A 18 10.43 -10.47 -8.30
N TYR A 19 9.49 -9.99 -9.10
CA TYR A 19 8.60 -10.84 -9.90
C TYR A 19 8.52 -10.45 -11.37
N ASP A 20 9.49 -9.67 -11.87
CA ASP A 20 9.48 -9.13 -13.25
C ASP A 20 8.19 -8.36 -13.61
N ILE A 21 7.49 -7.83 -12.60
CA ILE A 21 6.27 -7.04 -12.77
C ILE A 21 6.60 -5.59 -12.37
N GLU A 22 6.42 -4.66 -13.29
CA GLU A 22 6.56 -3.23 -13.00
C GLU A 22 5.45 -2.75 -12.07
N GLY A 23 5.79 -1.83 -11.14
CA GLY A 23 4.82 -1.10 -10.36
C GLY A 23 4.04 -0.11 -11.21
N ASP A 24 2.90 0.37 -10.70
CA ASP A 24 2.02 1.35 -11.37
C ASP A 24 2.59 2.77 -11.39
N GLY A 25 3.71 3.01 -10.68
CA GLY A 25 4.37 4.30 -10.58
C GLY A 25 3.74 5.25 -9.55
N ASP A 26 2.69 4.81 -8.87
CA ASP A 26 2.00 5.56 -7.84
C ASP A 26 2.66 5.37 -6.44
N PRO A 27 2.44 6.28 -5.49
CA PRO A 27 2.88 6.11 -4.11
C PRO A 27 2.30 4.86 -3.45
N LEU A 28 3.11 4.18 -2.61
CA LEU A 28 2.69 2.98 -1.89
C LEU A 28 1.51 3.27 -0.95
N ASP A 29 0.42 2.57 -1.15
CA ASP A 29 -0.79 2.69 -0.35
C ASP A 29 -0.68 1.95 0.99
N ILE A 30 -1.04 2.64 2.08
CA ILE A 30 -1.10 2.05 3.42
C ILE A 30 -2.52 2.16 3.96
N CYS A 31 -3.14 1.02 4.22
CA CYS A 31 -4.44 0.90 4.87
C CYS A 31 -4.25 0.75 6.38
N VAL A 32 -4.63 1.77 7.15
CA VAL A 32 -4.50 1.75 8.61
C VAL A 32 -5.80 1.36 9.27
N LEU A 33 -5.79 0.26 10.03
CA LEU A 33 -6.93 -0.19 10.82
C LEU A 33 -6.98 0.58 12.13
N THR A 34 -8.16 1.12 12.42
CA THR A 34 -8.44 1.87 13.66
C THR A 34 -9.83 1.55 14.17
N GLU A 35 -10.01 1.58 15.50
CA GLU A 35 -11.32 1.50 16.13
C GLU A 35 -12.19 2.72 15.78
N LYS A 36 -11.59 3.91 15.88
CA LYS A 36 -12.28 5.17 15.65
C LYS A 36 -12.06 5.69 14.24
N ASP A 37 -13.11 6.27 13.69
CA ASP A 37 -13.05 6.92 12.40
C ASP A 37 -12.12 8.14 12.41
N VAL A 38 -11.24 8.22 11.42
CA VAL A 38 -10.54 9.47 11.08
C VAL A 38 -11.44 10.26 10.13
N THR A 39 -11.92 11.41 10.58
CA THR A 39 -12.96 12.20 9.88
C THR A 39 -12.39 13.27 8.96
N HIS A 40 -11.10 13.54 9.03
CA HIS A 40 -10.41 14.56 8.22
C HIS A 40 -9.03 14.07 7.77
N GLY A 41 -8.55 14.62 6.67
CA GLY A 41 -7.22 14.36 6.13
C GLY A 41 -6.15 15.26 6.75
N ASP A 42 -4.98 15.29 6.12
CA ASP A 42 -3.84 16.13 6.48
C ASP A 42 -3.30 15.89 7.91
N ILE A 43 -3.37 14.65 8.36
CA ILE A 43 -2.84 14.21 9.65
C ILE A 43 -1.68 13.23 9.45
N ILE A 44 -0.71 13.29 10.36
CA ILE A 44 0.35 12.29 10.45
C ILE A 44 0.00 11.33 11.58
N VAL A 45 -0.03 10.04 11.27
CA VAL A 45 -0.31 8.98 12.24
C VAL A 45 0.89 8.04 12.37
N ARG A 46 1.06 7.47 13.56
CA ARG A 46 2.03 6.40 13.78
C ARG A 46 1.31 5.06 13.65
N ALA A 47 1.67 4.31 12.63
CA ALA A 47 1.12 2.97 12.40
C ALA A 47 2.22 1.92 12.41
N ARG A 48 1.84 0.67 12.71
CA ARG A 48 2.70 -0.50 12.61
C ARG A 48 2.21 -1.34 11.44
N PRO A 49 3.04 -1.61 10.42
CA PRO A 49 2.73 -2.59 9.40
C PRO A 49 2.59 -3.98 10.04
N ILE A 50 1.53 -4.69 9.68
CA ILE A 50 1.26 -6.05 10.14
C ILE A 50 1.20 -7.03 8.98
N GLY A 51 1.24 -6.58 7.74
CA GLY A 51 1.21 -7.38 6.54
C GLY A 51 0.75 -6.58 5.34
N GLY A 52 0.31 -7.26 4.29
CA GLY A 52 -0.21 -6.62 3.09
C GLY A 52 -0.94 -7.56 2.16
N LEU A 53 -1.56 -6.95 1.17
CA LEU A 53 -2.26 -7.61 0.07
C LEU A 53 -1.50 -7.35 -1.22
N ARG A 54 -1.13 -8.42 -1.92
CA ARG A 54 -0.57 -8.32 -3.26
C ARG A 54 -1.70 -8.31 -4.26
N LEU A 55 -1.78 -7.23 -5.02
CA LEU A 55 -2.79 -7.00 -6.04
C LEU A 55 -2.11 -6.67 -7.38
N LEU A 56 -2.85 -6.85 -8.47
CA LEU A 56 -2.50 -6.34 -9.78
C LEU A 56 -3.60 -5.40 -10.27
N ASP A 57 -3.23 -4.21 -10.72
CA ASP A 57 -4.10 -3.30 -11.46
C ASP A 57 -3.64 -3.29 -12.92
N HIS A 58 -4.46 -3.78 -13.86
CA HIS A 58 -4.08 -3.92 -15.28
C HIS A 58 -2.73 -4.63 -15.49
N ASP A 59 -2.49 -5.70 -14.73
CA ASP A 59 -1.26 -6.49 -14.72
C ASP A 59 -0.01 -5.75 -14.21
N GLN A 60 -0.16 -4.54 -13.62
CA GLN A 60 0.85 -3.83 -12.86
C GLN A 60 0.71 -4.12 -11.36
N ALA A 61 1.83 -4.17 -10.67
CA ALA A 61 1.83 -4.44 -9.24
C ALA A 61 1.27 -3.25 -8.44
N ASP A 62 0.29 -3.53 -7.60
CA ASP A 62 -0.37 -2.56 -6.73
C ASP A 62 -0.54 -3.13 -5.32
N ASP A 63 0.56 -3.21 -4.56
CA ASP A 63 0.55 -3.72 -3.19
C ASP A 63 -0.16 -2.76 -2.23
N LYS A 64 -0.95 -3.31 -1.32
CA LYS A 64 -1.62 -2.54 -0.24
C LYS A 64 -1.07 -2.98 1.10
N ILE A 65 -0.27 -2.14 1.75
CA ILE A 65 0.21 -2.40 3.10
C ILE A 65 -0.96 -2.32 4.08
N ILE A 66 -1.09 -3.31 4.94
CA ILE A 66 -2.03 -3.31 6.04
C ILE A 66 -1.27 -2.98 7.32
N ALA A 67 -1.71 -1.93 8.01
CA ALA A 67 -1.10 -1.47 9.25
C ALA A 67 -2.17 -1.25 10.33
N VAL A 68 -1.76 -1.20 11.58
CA VAL A 68 -2.62 -0.83 12.71
C VAL A 68 -2.15 0.48 13.31
N LEU A 69 -3.08 1.33 13.72
CA LEU A 69 -2.74 2.56 14.42
C LEU A 69 -2.05 2.20 15.73
N LYS A 70 -0.85 2.76 15.98
CA LYS A 70 -0.12 2.52 17.21
C LYS A 70 -0.92 3.05 18.40
N ASN A 71 -1.09 2.24 19.44
CA ASN A 71 -1.90 2.52 20.63
C ASN A 71 -3.42 2.54 20.38
N ASP A 72 -3.92 2.02 19.26
CA ASP A 72 -5.34 1.75 19.09
C ASP A 72 -5.79 0.67 20.09
N ALA A 73 -6.96 0.88 20.71
CA ALA A 73 -7.43 -0.02 21.77
C ALA A 73 -7.84 -1.40 21.24
N VAL A 74 -8.30 -1.47 20.00
CA VAL A 74 -8.79 -2.71 19.36
C VAL A 74 -7.70 -3.40 18.57
N TYR A 75 -6.94 -2.66 17.75
CA TYR A 75 -5.99 -3.24 16.80
C TYR A 75 -4.53 -3.02 17.16
N GLY A 76 -4.21 -2.08 18.06
CA GLY A 76 -2.84 -1.67 18.35
C GLY A 76 -1.93 -2.76 18.92
N HIS A 77 -2.50 -3.88 19.43
CA HIS A 77 -1.75 -5.01 19.94
C HIS A 77 -1.28 -5.99 18.84
N LEU A 78 -1.93 -5.97 17.66
CA LEU A 78 -1.62 -6.91 16.57
C LEU A 78 -0.23 -6.64 16.00
N THR A 79 0.51 -7.71 15.72
CA THR A 79 1.87 -7.66 15.18
C THR A 79 2.01 -8.30 13.80
N ASP A 80 1.06 -9.16 13.43
CA ASP A 80 0.99 -9.79 12.12
C ASP A 80 -0.45 -9.86 11.61
N ILE A 81 -0.61 -9.93 10.28
CA ILE A 81 -1.91 -9.97 9.62
C ILE A 81 -2.68 -11.26 9.93
N ASP A 82 -1.98 -12.35 10.25
CA ASP A 82 -2.58 -13.63 10.62
C ASP A 82 -3.36 -13.57 11.94
N GLU A 83 -3.10 -12.55 12.76
CA GLU A 83 -3.83 -12.30 14.01
C GLU A 83 -5.19 -11.62 13.75
N LEU A 84 -5.43 -11.09 12.54
CA LEU A 84 -6.70 -10.48 12.18
C LEU A 84 -7.81 -11.53 12.00
N PRO A 85 -9.04 -11.24 12.43
CA PRO A 85 -10.20 -12.05 12.08
C PRO A 85 -10.32 -12.23 10.56
N LYS A 86 -10.52 -13.46 10.11
CA LYS A 86 -10.60 -13.81 8.67
C LYS A 86 -11.64 -12.99 7.91
N ASP A 87 -12.72 -12.59 8.56
CA ASP A 87 -13.77 -11.78 7.92
C ASP A 87 -13.35 -10.33 7.70
N ILE A 88 -12.42 -9.80 8.49
CA ILE A 88 -11.80 -8.49 8.22
C ILE A 88 -10.93 -8.60 6.97
N ILE A 89 -10.09 -9.63 6.89
CA ILE A 89 -9.24 -9.88 5.72
C ILE A 89 -10.08 -10.05 4.45
N ARG A 90 -11.16 -10.84 4.50
CA ARG A 90 -12.09 -11.01 3.36
C ARG A 90 -12.70 -9.69 2.90
N ARG A 91 -13.11 -8.82 3.85
CA ARG A 91 -13.66 -7.51 3.51
C ARG A 91 -12.63 -6.58 2.89
N LEU A 92 -11.38 -6.61 3.37
CA LEU A 92 -10.28 -5.85 2.77
C LEU A 92 -10.02 -6.30 1.33
N ILE A 93 -9.90 -7.61 1.11
CA ILE A 93 -9.73 -8.18 -0.24
C ILE A 93 -10.89 -7.78 -1.14
N HIS A 94 -12.13 -7.96 -0.70
CA HIS A 94 -13.30 -7.59 -1.48
C HIS A 94 -13.30 -6.10 -1.81
N TYR A 95 -13.04 -5.23 -0.84
CA TYR A 95 -12.97 -3.78 -1.06
C TYR A 95 -11.93 -3.43 -2.13
N PHE A 96 -10.70 -3.88 -1.97
CA PHE A 96 -9.62 -3.53 -2.90
C PHE A 96 -9.75 -4.17 -4.28
N THR A 97 -10.50 -5.24 -4.41
CA THR A 97 -10.75 -5.87 -5.73
C THR A 97 -11.97 -5.30 -6.45
N THR A 98 -12.84 -4.54 -5.77
CA THR A 98 -14.12 -4.07 -6.37
C THR A 98 -14.30 -2.55 -6.35
N TYR A 99 -13.52 -1.78 -5.60
CA TYR A 99 -13.76 -0.34 -5.43
C TYR A 99 -13.57 0.48 -6.72
N LYS A 100 -12.83 -0.05 -7.69
CA LYS A 100 -12.63 0.54 -9.01
C LYS A 100 -13.65 0.05 -10.06
N ASP A 101 -14.49 -0.93 -9.71
CA ASP A 101 -15.46 -1.49 -10.66
C ASP A 101 -16.59 -0.50 -10.92
N ILE A 102 -16.95 -0.35 -12.19
CA ILE A 102 -18.07 0.50 -12.62
C ILE A 102 -19.29 -0.41 -12.79
N PRO A 103 -20.42 -0.12 -12.13
CA PRO A 103 -21.64 -0.91 -12.29
C PRO A 103 -22.07 -1.00 -13.76
N GLY A 104 -22.24 -2.23 -14.27
CA GLY A 104 -22.63 -2.49 -15.65
C GLY A 104 -21.47 -2.68 -16.63
N GLU A 105 -20.23 -2.44 -16.23
CA GLU A 105 -19.04 -2.82 -16.97
C GLU A 105 -18.47 -4.14 -16.45
N ASN A 106 -18.19 -5.07 -17.36
CA ASN A 106 -17.67 -6.40 -16.99
C ASN A 106 -16.13 -6.40 -16.98
N THR A 107 -15.53 -5.37 -16.37
CA THR A 107 -14.06 -5.20 -16.32
C THR A 107 -13.58 -5.31 -14.89
N GLN A 108 -13.20 -6.51 -14.48
CA GLN A 108 -12.45 -6.69 -13.23
C GLN A 108 -11.03 -6.15 -13.44
N ARG A 109 -10.77 -4.92 -12.96
CA ARG A 109 -9.46 -4.25 -13.08
C ARG A 109 -8.45 -4.82 -12.10
N MET A 110 -8.89 -5.05 -10.86
CA MET A 110 -8.03 -5.48 -9.76
C MET A 110 -8.04 -6.98 -9.61
N LYS A 111 -6.86 -7.61 -9.55
CA LYS A 111 -6.72 -9.05 -9.28
C LYS A 111 -6.01 -9.25 -7.94
N PHE A 112 -6.62 -10.03 -7.06
CA PHE A 112 -5.97 -10.46 -5.83
C PHE A 112 -5.02 -11.63 -6.12
N ILE A 113 -3.79 -11.55 -5.61
CA ILE A 113 -2.74 -12.57 -5.77
C ILE A 113 -2.49 -13.30 -4.47
N SER A 114 -2.13 -12.60 -3.40
CA SER A 114 -1.79 -13.21 -2.12
C SER A 114 -1.84 -12.24 -0.95
N ILE A 115 -1.83 -12.80 0.25
CA ILE A 115 -1.58 -12.09 1.51
C ILE A 115 -0.14 -12.36 1.92
N TYR A 116 0.50 -11.41 2.59
CA TYR A 116 1.82 -11.60 3.19
C TYR A 116 1.88 -10.93 4.57
N GLY A 117 2.74 -11.46 5.45
CA GLY A 117 2.91 -11.02 6.84
C GLY A 117 3.77 -9.78 7.00
N ALA A 118 4.02 -9.41 8.27
CA ALA A 118 4.73 -8.19 8.65
C ALA A 118 6.14 -8.07 8.07
N ASP A 119 6.91 -9.17 8.05
CA ASP A 119 8.30 -9.16 7.56
C ASP A 119 8.35 -8.74 6.08
N VAL A 120 7.48 -9.33 5.24
CA VAL A 120 7.40 -8.98 3.82
C VAL A 120 6.90 -7.56 3.63
N ALA A 121 5.95 -7.08 4.46
CA ALA A 121 5.47 -5.70 4.42
C ALA A 121 6.60 -4.70 4.71
N HIS A 122 7.47 -4.97 5.67
CA HIS A 122 8.65 -4.15 5.93
C HIS A 122 9.60 -4.11 4.73
N ASP A 123 9.86 -5.26 4.11
CA ASP A 123 10.70 -5.35 2.90
C ASP A 123 10.11 -4.52 1.74
N VAL A 124 8.78 -4.58 1.53
CA VAL A 124 8.10 -3.79 0.50
C VAL A 124 8.26 -2.30 0.76
N ILE A 125 8.06 -1.86 2.01
CA ILE A 125 8.22 -0.45 2.40
C ILE A 125 9.67 0.03 2.16
N LEU A 126 10.67 -0.75 2.61
CA LEU A 126 12.09 -0.35 2.45
C LEU A 126 12.48 -0.20 0.98
N ARG A 127 12.05 -1.11 0.12
CA ARG A 127 12.30 -1.03 -1.33
C ARG A 127 11.62 0.17 -1.96
N SER A 128 10.36 0.41 -1.61
CA SER A 128 9.63 1.59 -2.05
C SER A 128 10.36 2.90 -1.69
N MET A 129 11.03 2.94 -0.52
CA MET A 129 11.89 4.06 -0.14
C MET A 129 13.16 4.17 -1.00
N GLU A 130 13.78 3.04 -1.33
CA GLU A 130 14.96 2.98 -2.21
C GLU A 130 14.61 3.48 -3.61
N ASP A 131 13.50 2.98 -4.20
CA ASP A 131 13.01 3.39 -5.52
C ASP A 131 12.74 4.90 -5.59
N TYR A 132 12.14 5.47 -4.54
CA TYR A 132 11.91 6.90 -4.46
C TYR A 132 13.22 7.71 -4.44
N ASN A 133 14.19 7.26 -3.65
CA ASN A 133 15.51 7.91 -3.59
C ASN A 133 16.23 7.87 -4.95
N ASP A 134 16.12 6.75 -5.67
CA ASP A 134 16.70 6.60 -7.01
C ASP A 134 15.99 7.50 -8.03
N LEU A 135 14.67 7.64 -7.93
CA LEU A 135 13.89 8.54 -8.76
C LEU A 135 14.33 10.00 -8.60
N ILE A 136 14.48 10.47 -7.35
CA ILE A 136 14.95 11.84 -7.05
C ILE A 136 16.39 12.04 -7.54
N ALA A 137 17.29 11.07 -7.28
CA ALA A 137 18.68 11.16 -7.75
C ALA A 137 18.78 11.16 -9.29
N GLY A 138 17.89 10.43 -9.97
CA GLY A 138 17.78 10.41 -11.43
C GLY A 138 17.24 11.71 -12.01
N SER A 139 16.24 12.33 -11.36
CA SER A 139 15.68 13.64 -11.77
C SER A 139 16.69 14.78 -11.63
N GLY A 140 17.47 14.80 -10.54
CA GLY A 140 18.52 15.81 -10.36
C GLY A 140 19.65 15.75 -11.39
N LYS A 141 19.85 14.60 -12.06
CA LYS A 141 20.81 14.49 -13.19
C LYS A 141 20.25 15.02 -14.51
N LYS A 142 18.95 15.01 -14.72
CA LYS A 142 18.33 15.53 -15.95
C LYS A 142 18.33 17.06 -15.98
N ASP A 143 18.11 17.70 -14.84
CA ASP A 143 18.10 19.18 -14.75
C ASP A 143 19.52 19.78 -14.91
N LEU A 144 20.57 19.03 -14.57
CA LEU A 144 21.96 19.45 -14.75
C LEU A 144 22.50 19.29 -16.20
N ILE A 145 21.77 18.58 -17.07
CA ILE A 145 22.18 18.35 -18.46
C ILE A 145 21.39 19.28 -19.43
N ALA A 146 20.28 19.85 -18.99
CA ALA A 146 19.45 20.73 -19.82
C ALA A 146 19.96 22.19 -19.92
N ASP A 147 20.96 22.55 -19.10
CA ASP A 147 21.56 23.92 -19.03
C ASP A 147 22.98 23.98 -19.65
N LYS A 148 23.24 23.22 -20.73
CA LYS A 148 24.48 23.39 -21.51
C LYS A 148 24.21 23.50 -22.98
#